data_74854fbf2d180b404d571895d1e5e7d8
#
_entry.id   74854fbf2d180b404d571895d1e5e7d8
#
_cell.length_a   1.000
_cell.length_b   1.000
_cell.length_c   1.000
_cell.angle_alpha   90.00
_cell.angle_beta   90.00
_cell.angle_gamma   90.00
#
_symmetry.space_group_name_H-M   'P 1'
#
loop_
_entity.id
_entity.type
_entity.pdbx_description
1 polymer ?
#
loop_
_entity_poly.entity_id
_entity_poly.type
_entity_poly.pdbx_seq_one_letter_code
_entity_poly.pdbx_strand_id
1 'polypeptide(L)'
;MKLIAAGLTNVGMKRAHNEDNHLLVPEENLFIVADGMGGHASGEVASELAVNSVKDFFKMTSADEEQTWPFKEERGLKYEENRLVAGIKLANRRIFETAQADVRKRGMGTTIVTALFTHNGAYIGHCGDSRCYRFRNNKLELLTEDHSLLNDYLKNHKLTQEEIENFPHKNVIVRALGMKDTVQVDISRLEPQANDLYLLCSDGLSGMVHEPELFTRCQEFMNDPAKQSDIEGLCHALIDAANKNGGTDNVTVVAIKVVP
;
A
#
# COMPACT_ATOMS: atom_id res chain seq x y z
N MET A 1 -6.81 -19.77 8.23
CA MET A 1 -7.09 -18.38 8.62
C MET A 1 -8.20 -17.88 7.71
N LYS A 2 -9.24 -17.25 8.23
CA LYS A 2 -10.32 -16.65 7.45
C LYS A 2 -10.17 -15.13 7.47
N LEU A 3 -10.30 -14.49 6.30
CA LEU A 3 -10.20 -13.05 6.15
C LEU A 3 -11.53 -12.49 5.65
N ILE A 4 -11.88 -11.30 6.11
CA ILE A 4 -12.86 -10.44 5.47
C ILE A 4 -12.13 -9.15 5.08
N ALA A 5 -12.42 -8.64 3.89
CA ALA A 5 -11.73 -7.46 3.39
C ALA A 5 -12.66 -6.63 2.50
N ALA A 6 -12.44 -5.32 2.51
CA ALA A 6 -13.03 -4.39 1.57
C ALA A 6 -11.99 -3.34 1.17
N GLY A 7 -12.17 -2.76 -0.01
CA GLY A 7 -11.33 -1.69 -0.51
C GLY A 7 -12.18 -0.63 -1.18
N LEU A 8 -11.84 0.63 -0.96
CA LEU A 8 -12.48 1.79 -1.58
C LEU A 8 -11.43 2.82 -1.99
N THR A 9 -11.76 3.53 -3.06
CA THR A 9 -10.98 4.68 -3.53
C THR A 9 -11.90 5.85 -3.83
N ASN A 10 -11.41 7.06 -3.62
CA ASN A 10 -12.14 8.30 -3.88
C ASN A 10 -11.20 9.37 -4.43
N VAL A 11 -11.67 10.17 -5.37
CA VAL A 11 -10.88 11.23 -6.00
C VAL A 11 -10.45 12.34 -5.04
N GLY A 12 -11.07 12.41 -3.86
CA GLY A 12 -10.87 13.51 -2.91
C GLY A 12 -11.68 14.74 -3.29
N MET A 13 -11.37 15.88 -2.65
CA MET A 13 -12.13 17.13 -2.81
C MET A 13 -11.42 18.15 -3.71
N LYS A 14 -10.14 17.91 -4.07
CA LYS A 14 -9.31 18.89 -4.80
C LYS A 14 -8.75 18.37 -6.12
N ARG A 15 -8.66 17.06 -6.30
CA ARG A 15 -8.15 16.45 -7.54
C ARG A 15 -9.27 16.32 -8.59
N ALA A 16 -8.90 16.39 -9.87
CA ALA A 16 -9.83 16.18 -10.97
C ALA A 16 -9.89 14.70 -11.42
N HIS A 17 -8.81 13.97 -11.20
CA HIS A 17 -8.66 12.56 -11.59
C HIS A 17 -8.18 11.75 -10.40
N ASN A 18 -8.51 10.47 -10.42
CA ASN A 18 -8.03 9.54 -9.42
C ASN A 18 -6.88 8.72 -10.03
N GLU A 19 -5.69 8.93 -9.51
CA GLU A 19 -4.47 8.22 -9.93
C GLU A 19 -4.15 7.03 -9.00
N ASP A 20 -4.90 6.88 -7.89
CA ASP A 20 -4.82 5.72 -7.02
C ASP A 20 -5.46 4.49 -7.65
N ASN A 21 -4.96 3.33 -7.26
CA ASN A 21 -5.57 2.04 -7.58
C ASN A 21 -5.46 1.08 -6.40
N HIS A 22 -6.41 0.17 -6.29
CA HIS A 22 -6.34 -0.92 -5.32
C HIS A 22 -6.86 -2.21 -5.91
N LEU A 23 -6.47 -3.32 -5.32
CA LEU A 23 -6.91 -4.64 -5.76
C LEU A 23 -7.00 -5.61 -4.58
N LEU A 24 -8.08 -6.35 -4.55
CA LEU A 24 -8.28 -7.49 -3.68
C LEU A 24 -8.27 -8.76 -4.54
N VAL A 25 -7.43 -9.73 -4.19
CA VAL A 25 -7.32 -11.04 -4.84
C VAL A 25 -7.60 -12.09 -3.77
N PRO A 26 -8.89 -12.34 -3.45
CA PRO A 26 -9.27 -13.19 -2.32
C PRO A 26 -8.77 -14.63 -2.44
N GLU A 27 -8.70 -15.17 -3.66
CA GLU A 27 -8.19 -16.51 -3.95
C GLU A 27 -6.72 -16.69 -3.55
N GLU A 28 -5.94 -15.61 -3.55
CA GLU A 28 -4.53 -15.59 -3.14
C GLU A 28 -4.34 -15.00 -1.73
N ASN A 29 -5.40 -14.49 -1.11
CA ASN A 29 -5.34 -13.65 0.10
C ASN A 29 -4.34 -12.51 -0.05
N LEU A 30 -4.32 -11.87 -1.22
CA LEU A 30 -3.44 -10.78 -1.59
C LEU A 30 -4.24 -9.48 -1.73
N PHE A 31 -3.73 -8.42 -1.11
CA PHE A 31 -4.34 -7.10 -1.06
C PHE A 31 -3.30 -6.05 -1.43
N ILE A 32 -3.69 -5.08 -2.25
CA ILE A 32 -2.76 -4.12 -2.85
C ILE A 32 -3.38 -2.73 -2.85
N VAL A 33 -2.58 -1.70 -2.53
CA VAL A 33 -2.86 -0.29 -2.80
C VAL A 33 -1.66 0.27 -3.56
N ALA A 34 -1.93 1.10 -4.54
CA ALA A 34 -0.93 1.79 -5.36
C ALA A 34 -1.38 3.24 -5.59
N ASP A 35 -0.52 4.19 -5.29
CA ASP A 35 -0.73 5.62 -5.46
C ASP A 35 0.10 6.10 -6.65
N GLY A 36 -0.59 6.47 -7.71
CA GLY A 36 0.00 6.82 -8.98
C GLY A 36 0.48 8.28 -9.01
N MET A 37 1.67 8.48 -9.56
CA MET A 37 2.23 9.81 -9.76
C MET A 37 2.67 10.00 -11.20
N GLY A 38 2.41 11.18 -11.74
CA GLY A 38 2.82 11.56 -13.09
C GLY A 38 2.01 12.72 -13.63
N GLY A 39 2.54 13.45 -14.61
CA GLY A 39 1.78 14.49 -15.28
C GLY A 39 0.76 13.89 -16.28
N HIS A 40 -0.39 14.56 -16.48
CA HIS A 40 -1.35 14.25 -17.54
C HIS A 40 -1.92 12.81 -17.53
N ALA A 41 -2.51 12.36 -16.41
CA ALA A 41 -3.15 11.04 -16.25
C ALA A 41 -2.20 9.84 -16.41
N SER A 42 -0.90 10.04 -16.28
CA SER A 42 0.08 8.96 -16.36
C SER A 42 0.21 8.18 -15.06
N GLY A 43 -0.13 8.78 -13.92
CA GLY A 43 -0.16 8.13 -12.61
C GLY A 43 -1.21 7.03 -12.55
N GLU A 44 -2.42 7.26 -13.08
CA GLU A 44 -3.47 6.25 -13.20
C GLU A 44 -2.99 5.00 -13.96
N VAL A 45 -2.27 5.20 -15.06
CA VAL A 45 -1.70 4.08 -15.83
C VAL A 45 -0.65 3.32 -15.04
N ALA A 46 0.20 4.03 -14.28
CA ALA A 46 1.24 3.40 -13.48
C ALA A 46 0.66 2.56 -12.32
N SER A 47 -0.31 3.10 -11.59
CA SER A 47 -0.97 2.40 -10.48
C SER A 47 -1.79 1.19 -10.97
N GLU A 48 -2.49 1.32 -12.10
CA GLU A 48 -3.21 0.21 -12.72
C GLU A 48 -2.26 -0.91 -13.18
N LEU A 49 -1.15 -0.55 -13.84
CA LEU A 49 -0.12 -1.52 -14.23
C LEU A 49 0.50 -2.21 -13.02
N ALA A 50 0.70 -1.50 -11.91
CA ALA A 50 1.25 -2.07 -10.69
C ALA A 50 0.35 -3.18 -10.13
N VAL A 51 -0.92 -2.86 -9.85
CA VAL A 51 -1.84 -3.82 -9.22
C VAL A 51 -2.10 -5.02 -10.13
N ASN A 52 -2.29 -4.79 -11.43
CA ASN A 52 -2.55 -5.87 -12.38
C ASN A 52 -1.31 -6.76 -12.61
N SER A 53 -0.10 -6.18 -12.65
CA SER A 53 1.13 -6.96 -12.83
C SER A 53 1.39 -7.92 -11.68
N VAL A 54 1.17 -7.46 -10.43
CA VAL A 54 1.30 -8.31 -9.25
C VAL A 54 0.23 -9.41 -9.27
N LYS A 55 -1.04 -9.07 -9.54
CA LYS A 55 -2.12 -10.06 -9.68
C LYS A 55 -1.80 -11.14 -10.70
N ASP A 56 -1.40 -10.74 -11.92
CA ASP A 56 -1.12 -11.67 -13.01
C ASP A 56 0.04 -12.60 -12.64
N PHE A 57 1.09 -12.07 -12.00
CA PHE A 57 2.21 -12.88 -11.51
C PHE A 57 1.76 -13.92 -10.48
N PHE A 58 0.91 -13.52 -9.55
CA PHE A 58 0.39 -14.44 -8.54
C PHE A 58 -0.49 -15.53 -9.18
N LYS A 59 -1.39 -15.18 -10.10
CA LYS A 59 -2.19 -16.17 -10.85
C LYS A 59 -1.33 -17.18 -11.62
N MET A 60 -0.28 -16.69 -12.29
CA MET A 60 0.64 -17.56 -13.02
C MET A 60 1.37 -18.55 -12.11
N THR A 61 1.93 -18.02 -11.01
CA THR A 61 2.76 -18.83 -10.09
C THR A 61 1.96 -19.73 -9.16
N SER A 62 0.65 -19.54 -9.02
CA SER A 62 -0.24 -20.47 -8.31
C SER A 62 -0.65 -21.64 -9.18
N ALA A 63 -0.72 -21.46 -10.50
CA ALA A 63 -1.08 -22.51 -11.44
C ALA A 63 0.05 -23.52 -11.68
N ASP A 64 1.32 -23.08 -11.52
CA ASP A 64 2.51 -23.90 -11.79
C ASP A 64 3.64 -23.49 -10.83
N GLU A 65 3.88 -24.30 -9.79
CA GLU A 65 4.94 -24.08 -8.80
C GLU A 65 6.35 -24.27 -9.37
N GLU A 66 6.49 -24.99 -10.51
CA GLU A 66 7.79 -25.20 -11.19
C GLU A 66 8.13 -24.06 -12.15
N GLN A 67 7.25 -23.06 -12.30
CA GLN A 67 7.46 -21.95 -13.22
C GLN A 67 8.67 -21.12 -12.83
N THR A 68 9.59 -20.91 -13.79
CA THR A 68 10.76 -20.06 -13.59
C THR A 68 10.34 -18.59 -13.46
N TRP A 69 10.72 -17.95 -12.38
CA TRP A 69 10.47 -16.54 -12.16
C TRP A 69 11.43 -15.64 -12.95
N PRO A 70 11.00 -14.44 -13.36
CA PRO A 70 11.84 -13.54 -14.14
C PRO A 70 12.99 -12.91 -13.34
N PHE A 71 13.01 -13.12 -12.04
CA PHE A 71 14.04 -12.62 -11.13
C PHE A 71 14.63 -13.76 -10.29
N LYS A 72 15.93 -13.64 -9.99
CA LYS A 72 16.56 -14.56 -9.04
C LYS A 72 16.01 -14.36 -7.65
N GLU A 73 15.86 -15.45 -6.92
CA GLU A 73 15.51 -15.41 -5.49
C GLU A 73 16.56 -14.64 -4.71
N GLU A 74 16.09 -13.81 -3.79
CA GLU A 74 16.98 -13.12 -2.85
C GLU A 74 17.35 -14.05 -1.72
N ARG A 75 18.65 -14.14 -1.46
CA ARG A 75 19.17 -14.99 -0.38
C ARG A 75 18.66 -14.50 0.97
N GLY A 76 18.15 -15.43 1.77
CA GLY A 76 17.64 -15.13 3.12
C GLY A 76 16.14 -14.86 3.18
N LEU A 77 15.48 -14.63 2.06
CA LEU A 77 14.02 -14.55 1.98
C LEU A 77 13.40 -15.95 1.80
N LYS A 78 12.22 -16.15 2.39
CA LYS A 78 11.40 -17.34 2.18
C LYS A 78 10.68 -17.30 0.84
N TYR A 79 10.05 -18.41 0.45
CA TYR A 79 9.34 -18.53 -0.81
C TYR A 79 8.30 -17.42 -0.99
N GLU A 80 7.44 -17.19 0.01
CA GLU A 80 6.36 -16.21 -0.04
C GLU A 80 6.89 -14.77 -0.13
N GLU A 81 7.98 -14.48 0.57
CA GLU A 81 8.67 -13.19 0.51
C GLU A 81 9.27 -12.97 -0.88
N ASN A 82 9.97 -13.96 -1.41
CA ASN A 82 10.54 -13.90 -2.75
C ASN A 82 9.45 -13.76 -3.82
N ARG A 83 8.33 -14.48 -3.68
CA ARG A 83 7.18 -14.41 -4.59
C ARG A 83 6.60 -12.99 -4.62
N LEU A 84 6.41 -12.39 -3.45
CA LEU A 84 5.89 -11.03 -3.35
C LEU A 84 6.86 -9.99 -3.93
N VAL A 85 8.14 -10.10 -3.59
CA VAL A 85 9.21 -9.23 -4.12
C VAL A 85 9.31 -9.36 -5.65
N ALA A 86 9.26 -10.58 -6.19
CA ALA A 86 9.32 -10.81 -7.64
C ALA A 86 8.11 -10.20 -8.37
N GLY A 87 6.91 -10.32 -7.82
CA GLY A 87 5.71 -9.68 -8.36
C GLY A 87 5.81 -8.16 -8.41
N ILE A 88 6.30 -7.53 -7.33
CA ILE A 88 6.50 -6.08 -7.26
C ILE A 88 7.61 -5.63 -8.23
N LYS A 89 8.71 -6.37 -8.34
CA LYS A 89 9.78 -6.07 -9.30
C LYS A 89 9.31 -6.21 -10.75
N LEU A 90 8.44 -7.18 -11.03
CA LEU A 90 7.83 -7.31 -12.36
C LEU A 90 6.93 -6.11 -12.68
N ALA A 91 6.15 -5.65 -11.71
CA ALA A 91 5.34 -4.44 -11.85
C ALA A 91 6.22 -3.23 -12.15
N ASN A 92 7.30 -3.02 -11.39
CA ASN A 92 8.28 -1.96 -11.64
C ASN A 92 8.81 -1.98 -13.09
N ARG A 93 9.24 -3.15 -13.53
CA ARG A 93 9.79 -3.32 -14.89
C ARG A 93 8.79 -2.97 -15.97
N ARG A 94 7.54 -3.44 -15.86
CA ARG A 94 6.46 -3.15 -16.81
C ARG A 94 6.15 -1.66 -16.89
N ILE A 95 6.09 -0.97 -15.74
CA ILE A 95 5.84 0.48 -15.67
C ILE A 95 7.00 1.22 -16.34
N PHE A 96 8.24 0.89 -15.97
CA PHE A 96 9.43 1.50 -16.55
C PHE A 96 9.50 1.32 -18.06
N GLU A 97 9.33 0.10 -18.57
CA GLU A 97 9.34 -0.20 -20.02
C GLU A 97 8.23 0.55 -20.76
N THR A 98 7.03 0.64 -20.17
CA THR A 98 5.89 1.41 -20.74
C THR A 98 6.20 2.90 -20.79
N ALA A 99 6.82 3.46 -19.75
CA ALA A 99 7.23 4.87 -19.70
C ALA A 99 8.33 5.20 -20.72
N GLN A 100 9.22 4.24 -21.01
CA GLN A 100 10.26 4.42 -22.05
C GLN A 100 9.69 4.32 -23.47
N ALA A 101 8.67 3.50 -23.68
CA ALA A 101 8.07 3.29 -25.01
C ALA A 101 7.16 4.45 -25.46
N ASP A 102 6.57 5.22 -24.54
CA ASP A 102 5.65 6.34 -24.85
C ASP A 102 6.09 7.62 -24.16
N VAL A 103 6.53 8.60 -24.96
CA VAL A 103 6.99 9.92 -24.46
C VAL A 103 5.95 10.62 -23.57
N ARG A 104 4.66 10.40 -23.81
CA ARG A 104 3.57 10.99 -23.01
C ARG A 104 3.50 10.41 -21.61
N LYS A 105 4.05 9.21 -21.41
CA LYS A 105 4.09 8.47 -20.14
C LYS A 105 5.45 8.58 -19.44
N ARG A 106 6.37 9.36 -20.01
CA ARG A 106 7.71 9.51 -19.43
C ARG A 106 7.63 10.12 -18.03
N GLY A 107 8.29 9.46 -17.08
CA GLY A 107 8.30 9.89 -15.67
C GLY A 107 7.07 9.47 -14.87
N MET A 108 6.18 8.64 -15.42
CA MET A 108 5.13 8.02 -14.62
C MET A 108 5.74 7.04 -13.63
N GLY A 109 5.13 6.96 -12.47
CA GLY A 109 5.49 6.03 -11.41
C GLY A 109 4.33 5.80 -10.48
N THR A 110 4.51 4.93 -9.52
CA THR A 110 3.52 4.69 -8.47
C THR A 110 4.18 4.15 -7.22
N THR A 111 3.61 4.42 -6.08
CA THR A 111 3.88 3.66 -4.87
C THR A 111 3.28 2.27 -4.99
N ILE A 112 3.60 1.40 -4.07
CA ILE A 112 2.86 0.17 -3.83
C ILE A 112 2.97 -0.23 -2.35
N VAL A 113 1.87 -0.67 -1.77
CA VAL A 113 1.84 -1.41 -0.51
C VAL A 113 0.96 -2.64 -0.66
N THR A 114 1.47 -3.77 -0.21
CA THR A 114 0.82 -5.08 -0.37
C THR A 114 0.74 -5.82 0.95
N ALA A 115 -0.31 -6.62 1.13
CA ALA A 115 -0.42 -7.59 2.22
C ALA A 115 -0.80 -8.96 1.63
N LEU A 116 0.05 -9.96 1.87
CA LEU A 116 -0.16 -11.35 1.48
C LEU A 116 -0.33 -12.19 2.75
N PHE A 117 -1.44 -12.92 2.87
CA PHE A 117 -1.69 -13.81 4.00
C PHE A 117 -1.63 -15.26 3.57
N THR A 118 -0.81 -16.04 4.25
CA THR A 118 -0.65 -17.48 4.01
C THR A 118 -0.78 -18.27 5.31
N HIS A 119 -0.67 -19.59 5.24
CA HIS A 119 -0.61 -20.42 6.44
C HIS A 119 0.72 -20.22 7.23
N ASN A 120 1.75 -19.65 6.59
CA ASN A 120 3.06 -19.38 7.19
C ASN A 120 3.20 -17.99 7.81
N GLY A 121 2.18 -17.12 7.68
CA GLY A 121 2.21 -15.75 8.20
C GLY A 121 1.56 -14.74 7.28
N ALA A 122 1.72 -13.48 7.62
CA ALA A 122 1.41 -12.34 6.76
C ALA A 122 2.70 -11.65 6.31
N TYR A 123 2.72 -11.21 5.07
CA TYR A 123 3.89 -10.57 4.44
C TYR A 123 3.46 -9.21 3.90
N ILE A 124 4.15 -8.17 4.35
CA ILE A 124 3.90 -6.80 3.90
C ILE A 124 5.07 -6.39 3.02
N GLY A 125 4.79 -6.13 1.74
CA GLY A 125 5.76 -5.63 0.78
C GLY A 125 5.42 -4.20 0.38
N HIS A 126 6.39 -3.27 0.35
CA HIS A 126 6.10 -1.91 -0.06
C HIS A 126 7.27 -1.21 -0.76
N CYS A 127 6.89 -0.17 -1.52
CA CYS A 127 7.80 0.80 -2.12
C CYS A 127 7.04 2.13 -2.27
N GLY A 128 7.53 3.19 -1.65
CA GLY A 128 6.88 4.51 -1.59
C GLY A 128 6.47 4.88 -0.18
N ASP A 129 5.49 5.75 -0.04
CA ASP A 129 4.95 6.29 1.21
C ASP A 129 3.48 5.91 1.44
N SER A 130 2.92 5.04 0.62
CA SER A 130 1.69 4.32 0.96
C SER A 130 1.95 3.39 2.14
N ARG A 131 1.02 3.33 3.08
CA ARG A 131 1.25 2.74 4.40
C ARG A 131 0.41 1.51 4.66
N CYS A 132 0.94 0.64 5.53
CA CYS A 132 0.21 -0.45 6.16
C CYS A 132 0.21 -0.27 7.67
N TYR A 133 -0.98 -0.28 8.27
CA TYR A 133 -1.18 -0.27 9.72
C TYR A 133 -1.77 -1.58 10.20
N ARG A 134 -1.49 -1.93 11.46
CA ARG A 134 -2.15 -3.00 12.19
C ARG A 134 -2.79 -2.47 13.46
N PHE A 135 -4.06 -2.76 13.65
CA PHE A 135 -4.74 -2.57 14.93
C PHE A 135 -4.89 -3.93 15.62
N ARG A 136 -4.29 -4.05 16.79
CA ARG A 136 -4.29 -5.26 17.64
C ARG A 136 -4.29 -4.86 19.11
N ASN A 137 -5.11 -5.50 19.94
CA ASN A 137 -5.12 -5.29 21.39
C ASN A 137 -5.19 -3.81 21.77
N ASN A 138 -6.05 -3.06 21.11
CA ASN A 138 -6.25 -1.63 21.34
C ASN A 138 -4.97 -0.79 21.12
N LYS A 139 -4.15 -1.18 20.13
CA LYS A 139 -2.97 -0.43 19.68
C LYS A 139 -2.97 -0.36 18.16
N LEU A 140 -2.68 0.82 17.63
CA LEU A 140 -2.39 1.03 16.23
C LEU A 140 -0.88 1.05 16.03
N GLU A 141 -0.39 0.30 15.07
CA GLU A 141 1.02 0.17 14.74
C GLU A 141 1.22 0.39 13.25
N LEU A 142 2.13 1.28 12.89
CA LEU A 142 2.60 1.44 11.52
C LEU A 142 3.61 0.33 11.21
N LEU A 143 3.37 -0.41 10.14
CA LEU A 143 4.17 -1.58 9.72
C LEU A 143 5.13 -1.27 8.57
N THR A 144 4.97 -0.14 7.90
CA THR A 144 5.80 0.31 6.78
C THR A 144 6.62 1.52 7.20
N GLU A 145 7.72 1.75 6.50
CA GLU A 145 8.55 2.95 6.64
C GLU A 145 8.49 3.73 5.32
N ASP A 146 8.02 4.99 5.37
CA ASP A 146 7.87 5.80 4.16
C ASP A 146 9.22 6.01 3.46
N HIS A 147 9.26 5.81 2.15
CA HIS A 147 10.41 6.15 1.32
C HIS A 147 10.34 7.63 0.90
N SER A 148 10.43 8.52 1.87
CA SER A 148 10.38 9.96 1.68
C SER A 148 11.70 10.64 2.03
N LEU A 149 11.90 11.85 1.50
CA LEU A 149 13.09 12.64 1.81
C LEU A 149 13.22 12.94 3.30
N LEU A 150 12.08 13.19 3.96
CA LEU A 150 12.04 13.41 5.41
C LEU A 150 12.56 12.17 6.17
N ASN A 151 12.06 10.98 5.84
CA ASN A 151 12.48 9.75 6.53
C ASN A 151 13.95 9.43 6.29
N ASP A 152 14.44 9.62 5.06
CA ASP A 152 15.88 9.45 4.79
C ASP A 152 16.74 10.45 5.58
N TYR A 153 16.24 11.66 5.78
CA TYR A 153 16.92 12.65 6.62
C TYR A 153 16.92 12.25 8.11
N LEU A 154 15.78 11.76 8.62
CA LEU A 154 15.61 11.32 10.02
C LEU A 154 16.51 10.13 10.41
N LYS A 155 16.91 9.28 9.45
CA LYS A 155 17.86 8.17 9.72
C LYS A 155 19.20 8.67 10.26
N ASN A 156 19.62 9.88 9.88
CA ASN A 156 20.92 10.44 10.23
C ASN A 156 20.85 11.69 11.13
N HIS A 157 19.64 12.23 11.32
CA HIS A 157 19.44 13.49 12.06
C HIS A 157 18.27 13.37 13.02
N LYS A 158 18.37 14.04 14.15
CA LYS A 158 17.25 14.18 15.09
C LYS A 158 16.61 15.53 14.86
N LEU A 159 15.33 15.54 14.57
CA LEU A 159 14.52 16.75 14.44
C LEU A 159 13.51 16.82 15.59
N THR A 160 13.19 18.03 15.99
CA THR A 160 12.05 18.31 16.86
C THR A 160 10.75 18.14 16.06
N GLN A 161 9.61 18.03 16.77
CA GLN A 161 8.30 17.93 16.12
C GLN A 161 8.02 19.13 15.21
N GLU A 162 8.39 20.34 15.64
CA GLU A 162 8.23 21.57 14.85
C GLU A 162 9.09 21.54 13.56
N GLU A 163 10.32 21.05 13.64
CA GLU A 163 11.20 20.89 12.47
C GLU A 163 10.67 19.84 11.49
N ILE A 164 10.07 18.76 11.98
CA ILE A 164 9.40 17.73 11.14
C ILE A 164 8.20 18.35 10.41
N GLU A 165 7.36 19.08 11.13
CA GLU A 165 6.16 19.72 10.55
C GLU A 165 6.52 20.72 9.45
N ASN A 166 7.59 21.48 9.66
CA ASN A 166 8.09 22.50 8.73
C ASN A 166 9.17 22.00 7.78
N PHE A 167 9.45 20.68 7.73
CA PHE A 167 10.51 20.14 6.88
C PHE A 167 10.22 20.41 5.40
N PRO A 168 11.15 21.08 4.67
CA PRO A 168 10.95 21.38 3.27
C PRO A 168 10.88 20.08 2.46
N HIS A 169 9.89 19.99 1.56
CA HIS A 169 9.72 18.82 0.69
C HIS A 169 9.51 17.48 1.43
N LYS A 170 8.88 17.50 2.60
CA LYS A 170 8.63 16.30 3.41
C LYS A 170 7.90 15.17 2.64
N ASN A 171 7.08 15.52 1.66
CA ASN A 171 6.31 14.58 0.84
C ASN A 171 7.03 14.18 -0.46
N VAL A 172 8.32 14.51 -0.63
CA VAL A 172 9.08 14.06 -1.81
C VAL A 172 9.41 12.60 -1.64
N ILE A 173 8.84 11.77 -2.51
CA ILE A 173 9.09 10.33 -2.58
C ILE A 173 10.47 10.10 -3.21
N VAL A 174 11.33 9.34 -2.53
CA VAL A 174 12.68 9.02 -3.00
C VAL A 174 12.78 7.63 -3.63
N ARG A 175 11.74 6.79 -3.49
CA ARG A 175 11.65 5.46 -4.06
C ARG A 175 10.22 5.13 -4.47
N ALA A 176 10.02 4.80 -5.75
CA ALA A 176 8.74 4.41 -6.31
C ALA A 176 8.95 3.47 -7.51
N LEU A 177 7.90 2.75 -7.90
CA LEU A 177 7.91 1.89 -9.08
C LEU A 177 7.91 2.73 -10.37
N GLY A 178 8.60 2.24 -11.38
CA GLY A 178 8.65 2.85 -12.71
C GLY A 178 9.68 3.97 -12.87
N MET A 179 10.26 4.47 -11.78
CA MET A 179 11.25 5.56 -11.83
C MET A 179 12.61 5.11 -12.33
N LYS A 180 12.98 3.85 -12.12
CA LYS A 180 14.22 3.21 -12.54
C LYS A 180 13.93 1.80 -13.06
N ASP A 181 14.85 1.23 -13.83
CA ASP A 181 14.75 -0.14 -14.34
C ASP A 181 14.72 -1.20 -13.22
N THR A 182 15.31 -0.89 -12.08
CA THR A 182 15.32 -1.73 -10.89
C THR A 182 14.74 -1.00 -9.68
N VAL A 183 14.17 -1.75 -8.76
CA VAL A 183 13.63 -1.23 -7.50
C VAL A 183 14.02 -2.15 -6.33
N GLN A 184 14.30 -1.53 -5.19
CA GLN A 184 14.39 -2.22 -3.92
C GLN A 184 13.01 -2.23 -3.26
N VAL A 185 12.55 -3.43 -2.91
CA VAL A 185 11.28 -3.67 -2.22
C VAL A 185 11.59 -3.92 -0.76
N ASP A 186 10.95 -3.19 0.13
CA ASP A 186 11.03 -3.49 1.56
C ASP A 186 9.95 -4.52 1.89
N ILE A 187 10.33 -5.55 2.65
CA ILE A 187 9.45 -6.65 3.00
C ILE A 187 9.57 -6.98 4.48
N SER A 188 8.44 -7.21 5.12
CA SER A 188 8.37 -7.66 6.51
C SER A 188 7.45 -8.87 6.64
N ARG A 189 7.77 -9.76 7.59
CA ARG A 189 6.96 -10.91 7.95
C ARG A 189 6.35 -10.72 9.33
N LEU A 190 5.08 -11.06 9.44
CA LEU A 190 4.28 -10.93 10.66
C LEU A 190 3.56 -12.24 10.97
N GLU A 191 3.19 -12.42 12.23
CA GLU A 191 2.29 -13.47 12.67
C GLU A 191 0.89 -12.87 12.91
N PRO A 192 -0.06 -13.10 11.99
CA PRO A 192 -1.42 -12.61 12.15
C PRO A 192 -2.15 -13.36 13.28
N GLN A 193 -2.99 -12.64 14.01
CA GLN A 193 -3.81 -13.19 15.09
C GLN A 193 -5.29 -12.93 14.80
N ALA A 194 -6.16 -13.76 15.38
CA ALA A 194 -7.58 -13.53 15.34
C ALA A 194 -7.93 -12.13 15.89
N ASN A 195 -8.82 -11.44 15.19
CA ASN A 195 -9.22 -10.05 15.45
C ASN A 195 -8.16 -8.98 15.15
N ASP A 196 -7.08 -9.30 14.45
CA ASP A 196 -6.27 -8.25 13.85
C ASP A 196 -7.08 -7.52 12.78
N LEU A 197 -6.90 -6.20 12.72
CA LEU A 197 -7.34 -5.37 11.61
C LEU A 197 -6.11 -4.75 10.95
N TYR A 198 -5.95 -4.97 9.65
CA TYR A 198 -4.91 -4.35 8.84
C TYR A 198 -5.55 -3.30 7.93
N LEU A 199 -4.86 -2.17 7.76
CA LEU A 199 -5.26 -1.11 6.83
C LEU A 199 -4.09 -0.82 5.90
N LEU A 200 -4.34 -0.96 4.59
CA LEU A 200 -3.44 -0.43 3.55
C LEU A 200 -4.05 0.86 3.04
N CYS A 201 -3.24 1.90 2.86
CA CYS A 201 -3.77 3.18 2.38
C CYS A 201 -2.72 3.98 1.59
N SER A 202 -3.22 4.85 0.70
CA SER A 202 -2.42 5.92 0.09
C SER A 202 -2.19 7.09 1.06
N ASP A 203 -1.33 8.01 0.69
CA ASP A 203 -0.99 9.20 1.48
C ASP A 203 -2.17 10.16 1.66
N GLY A 204 -3.15 10.16 0.73
CA GLY A 204 -4.38 10.92 0.89
C GLY A 204 -5.23 10.53 2.09
N LEU A 205 -5.11 9.28 2.60
CA LEU A 205 -5.68 8.93 3.89
C LEU A 205 -4.77 9.39 5.03
N SER A 206 -3.52 8.95 5.07
CA SER A 206 -2.60 9.17 6.20
C SER A 206 -2.19 10.63 6.37
N GLY A 207 -2.23 11.43 5.29
CA GLY A 207 -2.00 12.86 5.33
C GLY A 207 -3.18 13.67 5.88
N MET A 208 -4.40 13.15 5.78
CA MET A 208 -5.62 13.84 6.24
C MET A 208 -6.15 13.27 7.55
N VAL A 209 -6.01 11.98 7.80
CA VAL A 209 -6.46 11.29 9.03
C VAL A 209 -5.22 10.86 9.80
N HIS A 210 -4.83 11.67 10.79
CA HIS A 210 -3.66 11.39 11.61
C HIS A 210 -3.88 10.20 12.55
N GLU A 211 -2.81 9.59 13.02
CA GLU A 211 -2.84 8.34 13.80
C GLU A 211 -3.81 8.35 14.99
N PRO A 212 -3.99 9.43 15.78
CA PRO A 212 -4.97 9.44 16.88
C PRO A 212 -6.42 9.29 16.39
N GLU A 213 -6.78 9.91 15.27
CA GLU A 213 -8.10 9.76 14.67
C GLU A 213 -8.26 8.38 14.02
N LEU A 214 -7.23 7.93 13.29
CA LEU A 214 -7.21 6.59 12.70
C LEU A 214 -7.37 5.50 13.77
N PHE A 215 -6.66 5.62 14.90
CA PHE A 215 -6.82 4.75 16.06
C PHE A 215 -8.27 4.74 16.56
N THR A 216 -8.88 5.92 16.75
CA THR A 216 -10.26 6.04 17.23
C THR A 216 -11.24 5.33 16.29
N ARG A 217 -11.11 5.50 14.97
CA ARG A 217 -11.96 4.84 13.98
C ARG A 217 -11.81 3.31 14.02
N CYS A 218 -10.57 2.82 14.10
CA CYS A 218 -10.31 1.38 14.25
C CYS A 218 -10.91 0.83 15.55
N GLN A 219 -10.76 1.57 16.67
CA GLN A 219 -11.29 1.19 17.97
C GLN A 219 -12.82 1.13 17.97
N GLU A 220 -13.50 2.12 17.41
CA GLU A 220 -14.96 2.15 17.28
C GLU A 220 -15.46 0.95 16.46
N PHE A 221 -14.79 0.65 15.34
CA PHE A 221 -15.12 -0.51 14.51
C PHE A 221 -14.91 -1.83 15.26
N MET A 222 -13.78 -1.99 15.94
CA MET A 222 -13.42 -3.24 16.62
C MET A 222 -14.18 -3.48 17.91
N ASN A 223 -14.69 -2.44 18.57
CA ASN A 223 -15.42 -2.56 19.83
C ASN A 223 -16.95 -2.64 19.67
N ASP A 224 -17.49 -2.34 18.49
CA ASP A 224 -18.92 -2.43 18.20
C ASP A 224 -19.24 -3.72 17.43
N PRO A 225 -19.88 -4.72 18.08
CA PRO A 225 -20.21 -5.98 17.42
C PRO A 225 -21.07 -5.82 16.15
N ALA A 226 -21.90 -4.78 16.08
CA ALA A 226 -22.71 -4.49 14.89
C ALA A 226 -21.88 -4.02 13.70
N LYS A 227 -20.79 -3.32 13.97
CA LYS A 227 -19.88 -2.78 12.95
C LYS A 227 -18.81 -3.77 12.51
N GLN A 228 -18.43 -4.73 13.37
CA GLN A 228 -17.31 -5.65 13.09
C GLN A 228 -17.46 -6.52 11.84
N SER A 229 -18.66 -6.67 11.30
CA SER A 229 -18.93 -7.38 10.04
C SER A 229 -19.02 -6.43 8.82
N ASP A 230 -19.16 -5.12 9.06
CA ASP A 230 -19.28 -4.07 8.03
C ASP A 230 -17.92 -3.43 7.76
N ILE A 231 -17.01 -4.20 7.19
CA ILE A 231 -15.66 -3.71 6.89
C ILE A 231 -15.66 -2.66 5.77
N GLU A 232 -16.65 -2.70 4.87
CA GLU A 232 -16.86 -1.68 3.84
C GLU A 232 -17.29 -0.35 4.46
N GLY A 233 -18.18 -0.39 5.46
CA GLY A 233 -18.56 0.78 6.24
C GLY A 233 -17.38 1.43 6.97
N LEU A 234 -16.38 0.64 7.41
CA LEU A 234 -15.13 1.21 7.93
C LEU A 234 -14.36 1.98 6.83
N CYS A 235 -14.24 1.40 5.62
CA CYS A 235 -13.57 2.07 4.52
C CYS A 235 -14.26 3.39 4.16
N HIS A 236 -15.60 3.41 4.10
CA HIS A 236 -16.36 4.63 3.90
C HIS A 236 -16.10 5.67 4.99
N ALA A 237 -16.14 5.28 6.26
CA ALA A 237 -15.91 6.19 7.38
C ALA A 237 -14.50 6.82 7.37
N LEU A 238 -13.50 6.08 6.90
CA LEU A 238 -12.12 6.57 6.75
C LEU A 238 -12.00 7.57 5.60
N ILE A 239 -12.57 7.27 4.44
CA ILE A 239 -12.57 8.17 3.28
C ILE A 239 -13.35 9.46 3.59
N ASP A 240 -14.51 9.35 4.23
CA ASP A 240 -15.31 10.51 4.63
C ASP A 240 -14.55 11.40 5.63
N ALA A 241 -13.81 10.80 6.56
CA ALA A 241 -12.95 11.54 7.47
C ALA A 241 -11.85 12.30 6.72
N ALA A 242 -11.16 11.65 5.78
CA ALA A 242 -10.13 12.29 4.96
C ALA A 242 -10.70 13.46 4.14
N ASN A 243 -11.85 13.26 3.50
CA ASN A 243 -12.53 14.30 2.71
C ASN A 243 -12.97 15.47 3.60
N LYS A 244 -13.51 15.21 4.78
CA LYS A 244 -13.91 16.22 5.76
C LYS A 244 -12.72 17.03 6.26
N ASN A 245 -11.56 16.41 6.41
CA ASN A 245 -10.32 17.06 6.85
C ASN A 245 -9.59 17.81 5.71
N GLY A 246 -10.20 17.86 4.52
CA GLY A 246 -9.71 18.65 3.39
C GLY A 246 -9.70 17.91 2.05
N GLY A 247 -9.49 16.59 2.05
CA GLY A 247 -9.51 15.76 0.83
C GLY A 247 -8.59 16.29 -0.26
N THR A 248 -7.35 16.65 0.11
CA THR A 248 -6.42 17.34 -0.80
C THR A 248 -5.86 16.44 -1.89
N ASP A 249 -5.95 15.12 -1.70
CA ASP A 249 -5.47 14.13 -2.64
C ASP A 249 -6.50 13.01 -2.88
N ASN A 250 -6.18 12.09 -3.80
CA ASN A 250 -6.89 10.83 -3.96
C ASN A 250 -6.76 10.02 -2.67
N VAL A 251 -7.82 9.37 -2.25
CA VAL A 251 -7.89 8.64 -0.98
C VAL A 251 -8.25 7.20 -1.24
N THR A 252 -7.35 6.30 -0.93
CA THR A 252 -7.56 4.86 -1.11
C THR A 252 -7.28 4.11 0.17
N VAL A 253 -8.16 3.19 0.52
CA VAL A 253 -8.02 2.31 1.69
C VAL A 253 -8.47 0.90 1.38
N VAL A 254 -7.71 -0.07 1.85
CA VAL A 254 -8.09 -1.50 1.92
C VAL A 254 -8.01 -1.92 3.38
N ALA A 255 -9.14 -2.35 3.92
CA ALA A 255 -9.25 -2.89 5.26
C ALA A 255 -9.37 -4.42 5.23
N ILE A 256 -8.61 -5.11 6.09
CA ILE A 256 -8.53 -6.57 6.14
C ILE A 256 -8.64 -6.99 7.60
N LYS A 257 -9.66 -7.77 7.95
CA LYS A 257 -9.84 -8.33 9.30
C LYS A 257 -9.59 -9.82 9.31
N VAL A 258 -8.78 -10.26 10.27
CA VAL A 258 -8.58 -11.70 10.57
C VAL A 258 -9.73 -12.17 11.43
N VAL A 259 -10.55 -13.07 10.91
CA VAL A 259 -11.70 -13.64 11.62
C VAL A 259 -11.24 -14.85 12.43
N PRO A 260 -11.74 -15.05 13.65
CA PRO A 260 -11.46 -16.22 14.50
C PRO A 260 -11.71 -17.56 13.83
#